data_3889adb81859bbe82b9f54d26b86d8e1
#
_entry.id   3889adb81859bbe82b9f54d26b86d8e1
#
_cell.length_a   1.000
_cell.length_b   1.000
_cell.length_c   1.000
_cell.angle_alpha   90.00
_cell.angle_beta   90.00
_cell.angle_gamma   90.00
#
_symmetry.space_group_name_H-M   'P 1'
#
loop_
_entity.id
_entity.type
_entity.pdbx_description
1 polymer ?
#
loop_
_entity_poly.entity_id
_entity_poly.type
_entity_poly.pdbx_seq_one_letter_code
_entity_poly.pdbx_strand_id
1 'polypeptide(L)'
;LVREFRFRGYNVDQLKNLSIEALLPLLNARQRRSLDKRVGKYMDDQKRKLRERIKSIREGKSNEILRTHVRDMIILPDMVDITINVHNGKEFTPIAIKPEMIGHYLGEYAITNKRVQHGAPGVGASRSSLYVPLK
;
A
#
# COMPACT_ATOMS: atom_id res chain seq x y z
N LEU A 1 -12.30 -2.08 25.50
CA LEU A 1 -12.68 -3.16 24.58
C LEU A 1 -11.99 -2.96 23.23
N VAL A 2 -11.04 -3.82 22.94
CA VAL A 2 -10.39 -3.83 21.61
C VAL A 2 -11.38 -4.48 20.64
N ARG A 3 -11.84 -3.69 19.66
CA ARG A 3 -12.71 -4.24 18.60
C ARG A 3 -11.85 -5.05 17.65
N GLU A 4 -12.26 -6.30 17.44
CA GLU A 4 -11.67 -7.14 16.43
C GLU A 4 -11.92 -6.55 15.03
N PHE A 5 -10.88 -6.51 14.20
CA PHE A 5 -11.02 -6.04 12.82
C PHE A 5 -11.86 -7.01 12.00
N ARG A 6 -12.85 -6.47 11.31
CA ARG A 6 -13.67 -7.20 10.35
C ARG A 6 -13.77 -6.45 9.04
N PHE A 7 -13.51 -7.15 7.96
CA PHE A 7 -13.67 -6.63 6.61
C PHE A 7 -14.90 -7.28 5.97
N ARG A 8 -15.93 -6.47 5.70
CA ARG A 8 -17.18 -6.94 5.13
C ARG A 8 -17.80 -8.13 5.88
N GLY A 9 -17.67 -8.13 7.20
CA GLY A 9 -18.18 -9.21 8.07
C GLY A 9 -17.27 -10.40 8.25
N TYR A 10 -16.11 -10.43 7.60
CA TYR A 10 -15.13 -11.52 7.71
C TYR A 10 -13.98 -11.13 8.61
N ASN A 11 -13.55 -12.07 9.46
CA ASN A 11 -12.31 -11.93 10.23
C ASN A 11 -11.09 -12.13 9.33
N VAL A 12 -9.92 -11.70 9.79
CA VAL A 12 -8.66 -11.85 9.03
C VAL A 12 -8.40 -13.31 8.66
N ASP A 13 -8.60 -14.24 9.58
CA ASP A 13 -8.35 -15.66 9.34
C ASP A 13 -9.32 -16.22 8.28
N GLN A 14 -10.57 -15.80 8.31
CA GLN A 14 -11.55 -16.17 7.29
C GLN A 14 -11.15 -15.62 5.92
N LEU A 15 -10.66 -14.36 5.86
CA LEU A 15 -10.21 -13.75 4.62
C LEU A 15 -8.98 -14.46 4.03
N LYS A 16 -8.06 -14.91 4.88
CA LYS A 16 -6.88 -15.66 4.44
C LYS A 16 -7.24 -16.99 3.77
N ASN A 17 -8.32 -17.58 4.17
CA ASN A 17 -8.81 -18.86 3.64
C ASN A 17 -9.65 -18.71 2.37
N LEU A 18 -10.04 -17.49 2.01
CA LEU A 18 -10.81 -17.23 0.80
C LEU A 18 -9.92 -17.28 -0.45
N SER A 19 -10.45 -17.86 -1.51
CA SER A 19 -9.83 -17.73 -2.84
C SER A 19 -9.98 -16.30 -3.36
N ILE A 20 -9.17 -15.94 -4.36
CA ILE A 20 -9.29 -14.62 -5.01
C ILE A 20 -10.69 -14.43 -5.59
N GLU A 21 -11.25 -15.47 -6.19
CA GLU A 21 -12.58 -15.43 -6.78
C GLU A 21 -13.67 -15.16 -5.74
N ALA A 22 -13.55 -15.73 -4.55
CA ALA A 22 -14.46 -15.46 -3.44
C ALA A 22 -14.24 -14.09 -2.82
N LEU A 23 -13.03 -13.55 -2.91
CA LEU A 23 -12.68 -12.23 -2.38
C LEU A 23 -13.16 -11.08 -3.29
N LEU A 24 -13.24 -11.31 -4.60
CA LEU A 24 -13.62 -10.28 -5.58
C LEU A 24 -14.93 -9.56 -5.24
N PRO A 25 -16.03 -10.23 -4.84
CA PRO A 25 -17.27 -9.53 -4.50
C PRO A 25 -17.15 -8.62 -3.28
N LEU A 26 -16.15 -8.84 -2.43
CA LEU A 26 -15.93 -8.05 -1.22
C LEU A 26 -15.14 -6.77 -1.48
N LEU A 27 -14.48 -6.69 -2.63
CA LEU A 27 -13.67 -5.54 -3.02
C LEU A 27 -14.49 -4.51 -3.79
N ASN A 28 -13.97 -3.27 -3.83
CA ASN A 28 -14.55 -2.20 -4.63
C ASN A 28 -14.45 -2.52 -6.14
N ALA A 29 -15.28 -1.89 -6.95
CA ALA A 29 -15.33 -2.14 -8.39
C ALA A 29 -13.97 -1.95 -9.09
N ARG A 30 -13.18 -0.93 -8.71
CA ARG A 30 -11.86 -0.70 -9.29
C ARG A 30 -10.89 -1.84 -8.99
N GLN A 31 -10.90 -2.31 -7.76
CA GLN A 31 -10.06 -3.42 -7.31
C GLN A 31 -10.48 -4.74 -7.96
N ARG A 32 -11.78 -4.99 -8.06
CA ARG A 32 -12.31 -6.16 -8.78
C ARG A 32 -11.82 -6.18 -10.22
N ARG A 33 -11.89 -5.05 -10.90
CA ARG A 33 -11.43 -4.95 -12.29
C ARG A 33 -9.93 -5.21 -12.41
N SER A 34 -9.14 -4.72 -11.47
CA SER A 34 -7.68 -4.94 -11.46
C SER A 34 -7.30 -6.39 -11.21
N LEU A 35 -8.10 -7.11 -10.46
CA LEU A 35 -7.87 -8.52 -10.13
C LEU A 35 -8.59 -9.50 -11.08
N ASP A 36 -9.46 -9.01 -11.95
CA ASP A 36 -10.22 -9.86 -12.87
C ASP A 36 -9.32 -10.37 -14.00
N LYS A 37 -9.22 -11.68 -14.09
CA LYS A 37 -8.45 -12.37 -15.14
C LYS A 37 -8.92 -12.05 -16.56
N ARG A 38 -10.20 -11.68 -16.71
CA ARG A 38 -10.82 -11.39 -18.02
C ARG A 38 -10.26 -10.12 -18.66
N VAL A 39 -9.72 -9.20 -17.87
CA VAL A 39 -9.22 -7.91 -18.37
C VAL A 39 -7.79 -8.01 -18.92
N GLY A 40 -7.15 -9.17 -18.84
CA GLY A 40 -5.89 -9.46 -19.52
C GLY A 40 -4.61 -8.95 -18.84
N LYS A 41 -4.71 -8.05 -17.87
CA LYS A 41 -3.56 -7.52 -17.10
C LYS A 41 -3.71 -7.75 -15.60
N TYR A 42 -4.41 -8.79 -15.28
CA TYR A 42 -4.67 -9.19 -13.89
C TYR A 42 -3.41 -9.27 -13.04
N MET A 43 -2.36 -9.81 -13.62
CA MET A 43 -1.10 -9.95 -12.91
C MET A 43 0.05 -9.90 -13.90
N ASP A 44 0.75 -8.78 -13.97
CA ASP A 44 1.98 -8.72 -14.74
C ASP A 44 3.09 -9.55 -14.07
N ASP A 45 4.20 -9.74 -14.75
CA ASP A 45 5.28 -10.60 -14.26
C ASP A 45 5.85 -10.13 -12.91
N GLN A 46 5.93 -8.83 -12.70
CA GLN A 46 6.47 -8.29 -11.45
C GLN A 46 5.54 -8.55 -10.26
N LYS A 47 4.24 -8.36 -10.45
CA LYS A 47 3.24 -8.66 -9.42
C LYS A 47 3.18 -10.13 -9.10
N ARG A 48 3.25 -10.98 -10.11
CA ARG A 48 3.27 -12.44 -9.95
C ARG A 48 4.49 -12.88 -9.15
N LYS A 49 5.68 -12.40 -9.50
CA LYS A 49 6.92 -12.70 -8.77
C LYS A 49 6.86 -12.25 -7.32
N LEU A 50 6.35 -11.04 -7.09
CA LEU A 50 6.18 -10.53 -5.73
C LEU A 50 5.24 -11.41 -4.91
N ARG A 51 4.13 -11.82 -5.51
CA ARG A 51 3.16 -12.68 -4.85
C ARG A 51 3.73 -14.08 -4.54
N GLU A 52 4.50 -14.65 -5.45
CA GLU A 52 5.20 -15.93 -5.23
C GLU A 52 6.19 -15.83 -4.07
N ARG A 53 6.95 -14.73 -3.99
CA ARG A 53 7.87 -14.48 -2.88
C ARG A 53 7.14 -14.32 -1.56
N ILE A 54 6.03 -13.60 -1.53
CA ILE A 54 5.18 -13.45 -0.34
C ILE A 54 4.66 -14.82 0.12
N LYS A 55 4.21 -15.63 -0.82
CA LYS A 55 3.72 -16.97 -0.54
C LYS A 55 4.84 -17.86 0.05
N SER A 56 6.05 -17.79 -0.51
CA SER A 56 7.21 -18.52 0.00
C SER A 56 7.57 -18.11 1.44
N ILE A 57 7.51 -16.84 1.75
CA ILE A 57 7.74 -16.34 3.11
C ILE A 57 6.67 -16.84 4.07
N ARG A 58 5.42 -16.86 3.66
CA ARG A 58 4.32 -17.36 4.49
C ARG A 58 4.44 -18.85 4.79
N GLU A 59 4.88 -19.61 3.82
CA GLU A 59 5.11 -21.04 3.98
C GLU A 59 6.40 -21.35 4.77
N GLY A 60 7.13 -20.34 5.19
CA GLY A 60 8.37 -20.48 5.94
C GLY A 60 9.57 -20.94 5.11
N LYS A 61 9.45 -20.95 3.79
CA LYS A 61 10.51 -21.40 2.87
C LYS A 61 11.64 -20.40 2.68
N SER A 62 11.37 -19.10 2.92
CA SER A 62 12.39 -18.06 2.82
C SER A 62 12.14 -16.95 3.83
N ASN A 63 13.22 -16.32 4.28
CA ASN A 63 13.19 -15.13 5.14
C ASN A 63 13.75 -13.91 4.42
N GLU A 64 13.44 -13.79 3.14
CA GLU A 64 13.94 -12.71 2.31
C GLU A 64 13.32 -11.36 2.72
N ILE A 65 14.13 -10.32 2.60
CA ILE A 65 13.63 -8.95 2.67
C ILE A 65 12.96 -8.65 1.34
N LEU A 66 11.66 -8.41 1.38
CA LEU A 66 10.89 -8.05 0.19
C LEU A 66 11.16 -6.60 -0.19
N ARG A 67 11.62 -6.38 -1.41
CA ARG A 67 11.79 -5.06 -2.01
C ARG A 67 11.11 -5.05 -3.35
N THR A 68 10.34 -4.02 -3.61
CA THR A 68 9.58 -3.92 -4.87
C THR A 68 9.41 -2.48 -5.32
N HIS A 69 9.36 -2.30 -6.64
CA HIS A 69 8.94 -1.04 -7.26
C HIS A 69 7.44 -1.06 -7.63
N VAL A 70 6.77 -2.18 -7.41
CA VAL A 70 5.35 -2.33 -7.72
C VAL A 70 4.53 -1.55 -6.70
N ARG A 71 3.87 -0.50 -7.15
CA ARG A 71 3.07 0.38 -6.31
C ARG A 71 1.57 0.18 -6.50
N ASP A 72 1.17 -0.39 -7.61
CA ASP A 72 -0.22 -0.59 -8.02
C ASP A 72 -0.78 -1.96 -7.65
N MET A 73 -0.07 -2.72 -6.84
CA MET A 73 -0.55 -4.00 -6.35
C MET A 73 -1.53 -3.80 -5.20
N ILE A 74 -2.66 -4.48 -5.28
CA ILE A 74 -3.68 -4.47 -4.23
C ILE A 74 -3.21 -5.36 -3.08
N ILE A 75 -3.36 -4.85 -1.86
CA ILE A 75 -3.03 -5.61 -0.65
C ILE A 75 -4.09 -6.68 -0.44
N LEU A 76 -3.66 -7.92 -0.48
CA LEU A 76 -4.51 -9.09 -0.27
C LEU A 76 -4.38 -9.61 1.17
N PRO A 77 -5.37 -10.37 1.66
CA PRO A 77 -5.32 -10.89 3.04
C PRO A 77 -4.12 -11.78 3.35
N ASP A 78 -3.56 -12.44 2.35
CA ASP A 78 -2.36 -13.29 2.51
C ASP A 78 -1.07 -12.49 2.75
N MET A 79 -1.10 -11.18 2.57
CA MET A 79 0.04 -10.29 2.81
C MET A 79 0.08 -9.72 4.24
N VAL A 80 -0.95 -9.94 5.04
CA VAL A 80 -1.03 -9.40 6.41
C VAL A 80 0.11 -9.94 7.27
N ASP A 81 0.65 -9.10 8.13
CA ASP A 81 1.78 -9.37 9.03
C ASP A 81 3.14 -9.54 8.34
N ILE A 82 3.22 -9.22 7.06
CA ILE A 82 4.49 -9.21 6.31
C ILE A 82 4.94 -7.77 6.09
N THR A 83 6.24 -7.54 6.21
CA THR A 83 6.83 -6.23 5.89
C THR A 83 7.33 -6.23 4.46
N ILE A 84 6.85 -5.29 3.66
CA ILE A 84 7.25 -5.11 2.27
C ILE A 84 7.89 -3.73 2.11
N ASN A 85 9.08 -3.69 1.51
CA ASN A 85 9.75 -2.43 1.21
C ASN A 85 9.35 -1.98 -0.20
N VAL A 86 8.61 -0.88 -0.27
CA VAL A 86 8.12 -0.30 -1.53
C VAL A 86 8.93 0.94 -1.88
N HIS A 87 9.34 1.04 -3.13
CA HIS A 87 10.12 2.18 -3.61
C HIS A 87 9.26 3.44 -3.73
N ASN A 88 9.76 4.55 -3.20
CA ASN A 88 9.08 5.84 -3.23
C ASN A 88 9.64 6.81 -4.28
N GLY A 89 10.51 6.33 -5.16
CA GLY A 89 11.23 7.13 -6.15
C GLY A 89 12.67 7.44 -5.75
N LYS A 90 13.01 7.38 -4.48
CA LYS A 90 14.34 7.65 -3.95
C LYS A 90 14.91 6.46 -3.16
N GLU A 91 14.11 5.89 -2.30
CA GLU A 91 14.52 4.81 -1.40
C GLU A 91 13.38 3.82 -1.21
N PHE A 92 13.67 2.67 -0.61
CA PHE A 92 12.65 1.69 -0.25
C PHE A 92 12.07 2.03 1.13
N THR A 93 10.77 2.24 1.19
CA THR A 93 10.04 2.51 2.43
C THR A 93 9.49 1.21 3.00
N PRO A 94 9.83 0.82 4.24
CA PRO A 94 9.26 -0.37 4.84
C PRO A 94 7.79 -0.15 5.22
N ILE A 95 6.95 -1.10 4.81
CA ILE A 95 5.53 -1.09 5.11
C ILE A 95 5.19 -2.39 5.84
N ALA A 96 4.82 -2.28 7.11
CA ALA A 96 4.27 -3.40 7.87
C ALA A 96 2.78 -3.50 7.55
N ILE A 97 2.36 -4.55 6.87
CA ILE A 97 0.98 -4.69 6.42
C ILE A 97 0.08 -5.11 7.56
N LYS A 98 -0.89 -4.26 7.85
CA LYS A 98 -1.92 -4.48 8.86
C LYS A 98 -3.23 -4.92 8.20
N PRO A 99 -4.15 -5.57 8.96
CA PRO A 99 -5.44 -5.98 8.41
C PRO A 99 -6.28 -4.85 7.82
N GLU A 100 -6.16 -3.63 8.37
CA GLU A 100 -6.90 -2.46 7.88
C GLU A 100 -6.47 -2.01 6.48
N MET A 101 -5.30 -2.46 6.01
CA MET A 101 -4.76 -2.11 4.70
C MET A 101 -5.32 -2.96 3.56
N ILE A 102 -6.10 -4.01 3.86
CA ILE A 102 -6.66 -4.91 2.84
C ILE A 102 -7.53 -4.11 1.87
N GLY A 103 -7.30 -4.30 0.58
CA GLY A 103 -8.02 -3.62 -0.47
C GLY A 103 -7.40 -2.30 -0.93
N HIS A 104 -6.39 -1.80 -0.22
CA HIS A 104 -5.63 -0.62 -0.62
C HIS A 104 -4.45 -1.01 -1.52
N TYR A 105 -3.86 -0.03 -2.18
CA TYR A 105 -2.66 -0.24 -2.99
C TYR A 105 -1.39 -0.07 -2.16
N LEU A 106 -0.34 -0.80 -2.50
CA LEU A 106 0.95 -0.67 -1.82
C LEU A 106 1.50 0.76 -1.88
N GLY A 107 1.31 1.44 -2.99
CA GLY A 107 1.80 2.81 -3.18
C GLY A 107 1.15 3.85 -2.28
N GLU A 108 0.00 3.57 -1.70
CA GLU A 108 -0.67 4.48 -0.78
C GLU A 108 0.12 4.69 0.53
N TYR A 109 0.95 3.72 0.89
CA TYR A 109 1.72 3.72 2.13
C TYR A 109 3.18 4.13 1.95
N ALA A 110 3.62 4.29 0.71
CA ALA A 110 4.97 4.77 0.36
C ALA A 110 4.86 6.13 -0.32
N ILE A 111 4.83 7.19 0.47
CA ILE A 111 4.62 8.56 0.00
C ILE A 111 5.81 9.00 -0.85
N THR A 112 5.54 9.47 -2.07
CA THR A 112 6.55 9.96 -3.00
C THR A 112 6.86 11.44 -2.81
N ASN A 113 5.90 12.19 -2.28
CA ASN A 113 6.04 13.63 -2.08
C ASN A 113 6.49 13.95 -0.67
N LYS A 114 7.52 14.77 -0.57
CA LYS A 114 7.96 15.28 0.73
C LYS A 114 7.04 16.42 1.17
N ARG A 115 6.64 16.37 2.43
CA ARG A 115 5.92 17.50 3.03
C ARG A 115 6.82 18.73 3.02
N VAL A 116 6.35 19.77 2.39
CA VAL A 116 7.06 21.03 2.29
C VAL A 116 6.50 22.01 3.32
N GLN A 117 7.39 22.62 4.08
CA GLN A 117 7.05 23.78 4.88
C GLN A 117 7.56 25.01 4.14
N HIS A 118 6.63 25.68 3.46
CA HIS A 118 6.96 26.93 2.83
C HIS A 118 6.86 28.07 3.84
N GLY A 119 7.95 28.83 4.01
CA GLY A 119 7.80 30.21 4.46
C GLY A 119 7.21 31.01 3.31
N ALA A 120 6.47 32.07 3.60
CA ALA A 120 6.06 33.01 2.55
C ALA A 120 7.30 33.53 1.83
N PRO A 121 7.33 33.57 0.49
CA PRO A 121 8.50 34.07 -0.24
C PRO A 121 8.89 35.47 0.24
N GLY A 122 10.15 35.63 0.65
CA GLY A 122 10.65 36.88 1.22
C GLY A 122 10.36 37.08 2.70
N VAL A 123 9.47 36.32 3.31
CA VAL A 123 9.21 36.38 4.75
C VAL A 123 10.34 35.66 5.51
N GLY A 124 11.00 36.36 6.39
CA GLY A 124 12.18 35.87 7.10
C GLY A 124 13.50 36.11 6.38
N ALA A 125 13.48 36.41 5.07
CA ALA A 125 14.70 36.78 4.33
C ALA A 125 15.17 38.20 4.67
N SER A 126 14.19 39.11 4.87
CA SER A 126 14.47 40.42 5.46
C SER A 126 13.31 40.80 6.36
N ARG A 127 13.61 41.58 7.39
CA ARG A 127 12.60 42.00 8.37
C ARG A 127 11.52 42.90 7.76
N SER A 128 11.86 43.65 6.73
CA SER A 128 10.92 44.51 6.01
C SER A 128 9.88 43.73 5.22
N SER A 129 10.13 42.45 4.94
CA SER A 129 9.18 41.57 4.25
C SER A 129 8.08 41.03 5.18
N LEU A 130 8.26 41.12 6.50
CA LEU A 130 7.30 40.62 7.47
C LEU A 130 6.04 41.46 7.55
N TYR A 131 6.16 42.74 7.27
CA TYR A 131 5.06 43.65 7.26
C TYR A 131 5.22 44.70 6.16
N VAL A 132 4.28 44.70 5.26
CA VAL A 132 4.22 45.73 4.21
C VAL A 132 3.09 46.70 4.56
N PRO A 133 3.43 47.92 4.97
CA PRO A 133 2.38 48.89 5.23
C PRO A 133 1.60 49.20 3.94
N LEU A 134 0.30 49.36 4.06
CA LEU A 134 -0.54 49.73 2.96
C LEU A 134 -0.10 51.09 2.43
N LYS A 135 0.26 51.11 1.18
CA LYS A 135 0.52 52.37 0.47
C LYS A 135 -0.60 52.69 -0.47
#